data_9abd9231f77410a9aa71b1212655f01b
#
_entry.id   9abd9231f77410a9aa71b1212655f01b
#
_cell.length_a   1.000
_cell.length_b   1.000
_cell.length_c   1.000
_cell.angle_alpha   90.00
_cell.angle_beta   90.00
_cell.angle_gamma   90.00
#
_symmetry.space_group_name_H-M   'P 1'
#
loop_
_entity.id
_entity.type
_entity.pdbx_description
1 polymer ?
#
loop_
_entity_poly.entity_id
_entity_poly.type
_entity_poly.pdbx_seq_one_letter_code
_entity_poly.pdbx_strand_id
1 'polypeptide(L)'
;MSHEDPAYAEGPVRVTAWVRGRVQGVGFRWWTRARALELGLSGWALNLDDGRVEVVAEGPRTACEALVALLGGGGAPGRVDLVTQRWSAARGADEFRER
;
A
#
# COMPACT_ATOMS: atom_id res chain seq x y z
N MET A 1 18.26 24.41 4.91
CA MET A 1 17.81 24.10 4.59
C MET A 1 17.37 23.39 4.50
N SER A 2 17.19 23.18 4.85
CA SER A 2 16.86 22.29 4.63
C SER A 2 16.15 22.09 3.85
N HIS A 3 15.99 22.39 3.38
CA HIS A 3 15.40 22.09 2.56
C HIS A 3 15.36 21.04 2.14
N GLU A 4 15.69 20.73 2.71
CA GLU A 4 15.66 19.47 2.26
C GLU A 4 14.72 18.68 2.97
N ASP A 5 13.52 19.01 2.94
CA ASP A 5 12.36 18.21 3.29
C ASP A 5 12.38 17.01 2.35
N PRO A 6 12.51 15.80 2.86
CA PRO A 6 12.54 14.61 2.02
C PRO A 6 11.32 14.48 1.12
N ALA A 7 10.14 14.82 1.60
CA ALA A 7 8.94 14.72 0.79
C ALA A 7 8.99 15.68 -0.39
N TYR A 8 9.69 16.77 -0.22
CA TYR A 8 9.85 17.75 -1.25
C TYR A 8 10.92 17.34 -2.25
N ALA A 9 11.97 16.69 -1.76
CA ALA A 9 13.11 16.36 -2.58
C ALA A 9 12.93 15.05 -3.36
N GLU A 10 12.08 14.16 -2.87
CA GLU A 10 12.11 12.80 -3.35
C GLU A 10 11.24 12.51 -4.55
N GLY A 11 10.17 13.23 -4.77
CA GLY A 11 9.22 12.81 -5.76
C GLY A 11 8.54 11.50 -5.34
N PRO A 12 7.99 10.72 -6.27
CA PRO A 12 7.26 9.49 -5.93
C PRO A 12 8.16 8.39 -5.41
N VAL A 13 7.64 7.60 -4.49
CA VAL A 13 8.33 6.45 -3.90
C VAL A 13 7.46 5.22 -4.08
N ARG A 14 8.01 4.05 -3.78
CA ARG A 14 7.26 2.79 -3.72
C ARG A 14 7.31 2.25 -2.29
N VAL A 15 6.15 1.83 -1.78
CA VAL A 15 6.09 1.01 -0.59
C VAL A 15 5.58 -0.38 -0.99
N THR A 16 6.19 -1.41 -0.43
CA THR A 16 5.68 -2.77 -0.54
C THR A 16 5.29 -3.19 0.87
N ALA A 17 4.02 -3.54 1.07
CA ALA A 17 3.51 -3.97 2.36
C ALA A 17 3.03 -5.41 2.24
N TRP A 18 3.29 -6.21 3.27
CA TRP A 18 2.78 -7.57 3.35
C TRP A 18 1.84 -7.63 4.53
N VAL A 19 0.61 -8.07 4.27
CA VAL A 19 -0.46 -8.10 5.25
C VAL A 19 -0.76 -9.54 5.60
N ARG A 20 -0.64 -9.87 6.89
CA ARG A 20 -0.89 -11.21 7.40
C ARG A 20 -2.16 -11.18 8.23
N GLY A 21 -2.96 -12.22 8.13
CA GLY A 21 -4.21 -12.33 8.86
C GLY A 21 -5.26 -13.06 8.04
N ARG A 22 -6.53 -12.82 8.36
CA ARG A 22 -7.64 -13.34 7.56
C ARG A 22 -8.00 -12.27 6.54
N VAL A 23 -7.25 -12.26 5.43
CA VAL A 23 -7.32 -11.17 4.44
C VAL A 23 -7.61 -11.66 3.03
N GLN A 24 -7.58 -12.96 2.78
CA GLN A 24 -7.95 -13.49 1.45
C GLN A 24 -9.40 -13.95 1.47
N GLY A 25 -10.10 -13.72 0.35
CA GLY A 25 -11.48 -14.17 0.20
C GLY A 25 -12.51 -13.32 0.95
N VAL A 26 -12.14 -12.12 1.43
CA VAL A 26 -13.02 -11.27 2.21
C VAL A 26 -13.19 -9.88 1.61
N GLY A 27 -12.69 -9.65 0.38
CA GLY A 27 -12.79 -8.34 -0.25
C GLY A 27 -11.67 -7.39 0.12
N PHE A 28 -10.59 -7.89 0.72
CA PHE A 28 -9.49 -7.05 1.18
C PHE A 28 -8.77 -6.36 0.02
N ARG A 29 -8.50 -7.07 -1.08
CA ARG A 29 -7.82 -6.47 -2.23
C ARG A 29 -8.68 -5.38 -2.88
N TRP A 30 -9.98 -5.60 -2.97
CA TRP A 30 -10.91 -4.61 -3.51
C TRP A 30 -10.92 -3.36 -2.63
N TRP A 31 -11.00 -3.55 -1.32
CA TRP A 31 -10.98 -2.44 -0.36
C TRP A 31 -9.68 -1.66 -0.47
N THR A 32 -8.54 -2.38 -0.54
CA THR A 32 -7.23 -1.75 -0.68
C THR A 32 -7.16 -0.90 -1.95
N ARG A 33 -7.65 -1.45 -3.06
CA ARG A 33 -7.67 -0.70 -4.32
C ARG A 33 -8.48 0.57 -4.19
N ALA A 34 -9.65 0.50 -3.56
CA ALA A 34 -10.49 1.68 -3.36
C ALA A 34 -9.77 2.75 -2.54
N ARG A 35 -9.09 2.34 -1.47
CA ARG A 35 -8.33 3.29 -0.64
C ARG A 35 -7.16 3.88 -1.41
N ALA A 36 -6.45 3.06 -2.17
CA ALA A 36 -5.33 3.53 -2.97
C ALA A 36 -5.78 4.54 -4.02
N LEU A 37 -6.90 4.29 -4.68
CA LEU A 37 -7.43 5.23 -5.67
C LEU A 37 -7.82 6.56 -5.02
N GLU A 38 -8.39 6.54 -3.84
CA GLU A 38 -8.73 7.76 -3.11
C GLU A 38 -7.49 8.58 -2.79
N LEU A 39 -6.36 7.91 -2.59
CA LEU A 39 -5.09 8.57 -2.27
C LEU A 39 -4.28 8.92 -3.52
N GLY A 40 -4.79 8.59 -4.70
CA GLY A 40 -4.09 8.87 -5.95
C GLY A 40 -2.88 7.98 -6.20
N LEU A 41 -2.87 6.77 -5.64
CA LEU A 41 -1.74 5.86 -5.74
C LEU A 41 -1.91 4.87 -6.89
N SER A 42 -0.77 4.41 -7.42
CA SER A 42 -0.69 3.35 -8.42
C SER A 42 -0.09 2.11 -7.77
N GLY A 43 -0.25 0.95 -8.37
CA GLY A 43 0.33 -0.28 -7.86
C GLY A 43 -0.61 -1.47 -7.98
N TRP A 44 -0.60 -2.35 -6.96
CA TRP A 44 -1.46 -3.54 -6.99
C TRP A 44 -1.61 -4.16 -5.61
N ALA A 45 -2.62 -5.00 -5.48
CA ALA A 45 -2.82 -5.89 -4.34
C ALA A 45 -2.90 -7.32 -4.88
N LEU A 46 -2.14 -8.22 -4.30
CA LEU A 46 -1.94 -9.59 -4.80
C LEU A 46 -2.03 -10.58 -3.65
N ASN A 47 -2.85 -11.63 -3.83
CA ASN A 47 -2.86 -12.74 -2.88
C ASN A 47 -1.60 -13.59 -3.07
N LEU A 48 -0.89 -13.84 -1.98
CA LEU A 48 0.26 -14.73 -2.01
C LEU A 48 -0.18 -16.14 -1.61
N ASP A 49 0.63 -17.13 -1.99
CA ASP A 49 0.29 -18.53 -1.74
C ASP A 49 0.24 -18.88 -0.26
N ASP A 50 0.92 -18.13 0.58
CA ASP A 50 0.97 -18.39 2.02
C ASP A 50 -0.15 -17.70 2.81
N GLY A 51 -1.12 -17.11 2.10
CA GLY A 51 -2.27 -16.47 2.74
C GLY A 51 -2.12 -14.98 2.97
N ARG A 52 -0.94 -14.42 2.79
CA ARG A 52 -0.74 -12.98 2.92
C ARG A 52 -1.28 -12.26 1.67
N VAL A 53 -1.52 -10.97 1.83
CA VAL A 53 -1.75 -10.08 0.69
C VAL A 53 -0.54 -9.16 0.57
N GLU A 54 0.03 -9.07 -0.62
CA GLU A 54 1.09 -8.12 -0.91
C GLU A 54 0.47 -6.88 -1.54
N VAL A 55 0.79 -5.72 -0.99
CA VAL A 55 0.31 -4.43 -1.51
C VAL A 55 1.52 -3.63 -1.94
N VAL A 56 1.57 -3.26 -3.21
CA VAL A 56 2.61 -2.38 -3.74
C VAL A 56 1.93 -1.07 -4.12
N ALA A 57 2.45 0.05 -3.62
CA ALA A 57 1.87 1.35 -3.93
C ALA A 57 2.95 2.35 -4.27
N GLU A 58 2.68 3.18 -5.27
CA GLU A 58 3.59 4.22 -5.72
C GLU A 58 2.87 5.56 -5.75
N GLY A 59 3.58 6.58 -5.32
CA GLY A 59 3.10 7.95 -5.30
C GLY A 59 3.85 8.76 -4.27
N PRO A 60 3.31 9.92 -3.87
CA PRO A 60 3.93 10.72 -2.82
C PRO A 60 4.07 9.92 -1.54
N ARG A 61 5.17 10.11 -0.84
CA ARG A 61 5.45 9.33 0.36
C ARG A 61 4.33 9.44 1.39
N THR A 62 3.79 10.64 1.58
CA THR A 62 2.72 10.84 2.57
C THR A 62 1.47 10.03 2.22
N ALA A 63 1.14 9.91 0.93
CA ALA A 63 0.01 9.10 0.48
C ALA A 63 0.27 7.62 0.70
N CYS A 64 1.49 7.16 0.40
CA CYS A 64 1.87 5.77 0.65
C CYS A 64 1.82 5.44 2.15
N GLU A 65 2.30 6.36 3.00
CA GLU A 65 2.22 6.17 4.45
C GLU A 65 0.78 6.10 4.93
N ALA A 66 -0.10 6.93 4.35
CA ALA A 66 -1.52 6.91 4.69
C ALA A 66 -2.15 5.56 4.35
N LEU A 67 -1.81 4.99 3.19
CA LEU A 67 -2.33 3.67 2.81
C LEU A 67 -1.87 2.61 3.79
N VAL A 68 -0.59 2.59 4.14
CA VAL A 68 -0.05 1.59 5.09
C VAL A 68 -0.76 1.71 6.44
N ALA A 69 -1.00 2.94 6.90
CA ALA A 69 -1.73 3.15 8.15
C ALA A 69 -3.16 2.59 8.07
N LEU A 70 -3.81 2.74 6.92
CA LEU A 70 -5.17 2.20 6.74
C LEU A 70 -5.17 0.67 6.74
N LEU A 71 -4.13 0.04 6.17
CA LEU A 71 -4.06 -1.44 6.14
C LEU A 71 -4.08 -2.03 7.53
N GLY A 72 -3.42 -1.40 8.49
CA GLY A 72 -3.36 -1.89 9.87
C GLY A 72 -4.29 -1.20 10.84
N GLY A 73 -5.16 -0.33 10.35
CA GLY A 73 -5.94 0.56 11.22
C GLY A 73 -7.25 0.01 11.75
N GLY A 74 -7.61 -1.22 11.42
CA GLY A 74 -8.83 -1.84 11.95
C GLY A 74 -10.08 -1.64 11.12
N GLY A 75 -10.00 -0.86 10.04
CA GLY A 75 -11.16 -0.59 9.17
C GLY A 75 -11.26 -1.50 7.95
N ALA A 76 -10.25 -2.33 7.70
CA ALA A 76 -10.24 -3.21 6.54
C ALA A 76 -11.15 -4.42 6.77
N PRO A 77 -11.70 -5.00 5.68
CA PRO A 77 -12.48 -6.24 5.82
C PRO A 77 -11.55 -7.38 6.23
N GLY A 78 -12.10 -8.33 6.99
CA GLY A 78 -11.34 -9.44 7.53
C GLY A 78 -10.62 -9.04 8.80
N ARG A 79 -9.49 -9.69 9.08
CA ARG A 79 -8.71 -9.42 10.28
C ARG A 79 -7.25 -9.31 9.91
N VAL A 80 -6.65 -8.17 10.24
CA VAL A 80 -5.23 -7.93 10.00
C VAL A 80 -4.47 -8.17 11.29
N ASP A 81 -3.53 -9.12 11.25
CA ASP A 81 -2.71 -9.47 12.42
C ASP A 81 -1.37 -8.74 12.40
N LEU A 82 -0.81 -8.51 11.21
CA LEU A 82 0.51 -7.90 11.09
C LEU A 82 0.67 -7.27 9.73
N VAL A 83 1.25 -6.08 9.69
CA VAL A 83 1.65 -5.41 8.45
C VAL A 83 3.13 -5.13 8.53
N THR A 84 3.90 -5.61 7.55
CA THR A 84 5.31 -5.26 7.40
C THR A 84 5.48 -4.49 6.11
N GLN A 85 6.53 -3.68 6.02
CA GLN A 85 6.68 -2.80 4.87
C GLN A 85 8.14 -2.59 4.51
N ARG A 86 8.36 -2.26 3.25
CA ARG A 86 9.67 -1.90 2.73
C ARG A 86 9.50 -0.76 1.74
N TRP A 87 10.41 0.19 1.77
CA TRP A 87 10.39 1.36 0.90
C TRP A 87 11.46 1.26 -0.17
N SER A 88 11.16 1.77 -1.35
CA SER A 88 12.10 1.76 -2.46
C SER A 88 11.72 2.88 -3.45
N ALA A 89 12.51 3.04 -4.50
CA ALA A 89 12.20 4.01 -5.53
C ALA A 89 11.01 3.56 -6.35
N ALA A 90 10.22 4.51 -6.83
CA ALA A 90 9.11 4.24 -7.72
C ALA A 90 9.64 3.68 -9.04
N ARG A 91 8.85 2.80 -9.67
CA ARG A 91 9.21 2.14 -10.92
C ARG A 91 8.27 2.45 -12.07
N GLY A 92 7.31 3.35 -11.84
CA GLY A 92 6.41 3.80 -12.91
C GLY A 92 5.13 3.01 -13.05
N ALA A 93 4.58 2.49 -11.94
CA ALA A 93 3.25 1.90 -11.97
C ALA A 93 2.26 2.97 -12.41
N ASP A 94 1.29 2.62 -13.24
CA ASP A 94 0.42 3.61 -13.86
C ASP A 94 -1.04 3.54 -13.44
N GLU A 95 -1.46 2.52 -12.73
CA GLU A 95 -2.81 2.44 -12.15
C GLU A 95 -2.78 1.47 -10.97
N PHE A 96 -3.88 1.36 -10.22
CA PHE A 96 -3.93 0.41 -9.12
C PHE A 96 -4.81 -0.77 -9.51
N ARG A 97 -4.27 -1.98 -9.37
CA ARG A 97 -4.93 -3.21 -9.83
C ARG A 97 -5.08 -4.22 -8.70
N GLU A 98 -6.13 -5.02 -8.80
CA GLU A 98 -6.20 -6.26 -8.03
C GLU A 98 -5.56 -7.35 -8.89
N ARG A 99 -4.66 -8.10 -8.33
CA ARG A 99 -3.97 -9.17 -9.04
C ARG A 99 -4.21 -10.53 -8.42
#